data_98cdc525f118c7ad25d0cf35557ddc3b
#
_entry.id   98cdc525f118c7ad25d0cf35557ddc3b
#
_cell.length_a   1.000
_cell.length_b   1.000
_cell.length_c   1.000
_cell.angle_alpha   90.00
_cell.angle_beta   90.00
_cell.angle_gamma   90.00
#
_symmetry.space_group_name_H-M   'P 1'
#
loop_
_entity.id
_entity.type
_entity.pdbx_description
1 polymer ?
#
loop_
_entity_poly.entity_id
_entity_poly.type
_entity_poly.pdbx_seq_one_letter_code
_entity_poly.pdbx_strand_id
1 'polypeptide(L)' 'MKEYETVWEIFNQCANNQMWDVFIDEVCTEDPEQFVLDKFKGKEVTCEKSVLPDGSLVFDIVTSGIRQRYTFTEI' A
#
# COMPACT_ATOMS: atom_id res chain seq x y z
N MET A 1 -2.82 -17.80 9.00
CA MET A 1 -2.28 -16.68 8.22
C MET A 1 -2.61 -16.87 6.76
N LYS A 2 -2.93 -15.79 6.09
CA LYS A 2 -3.22 -15.80 4.67
C LYS A 2 -2.05 -15.25 3.89
N GLU A 3 -1.84 -15.79 2.70
CA GLU A 3 -0.80 -15.32 1.78
C GLU A 3 -1.40 -14.35 0.78
N TYR A 4 -0.71 -13.23 0.58
CA TYR A 4 -1.13 -12.19 -0.34
C TYR A 4 0.00 -11.83 -1.29
N GLU A 5 -0.37 -11.60 -2.56
CA GLU A 5 0.50 -10.87 -3.46
C GLU A 5 0.29 -9.39 -3.22
N THR A 6 1.36 -8.66 -2.99
CA THR A 6 1.29 -7.22 -2.73
C THR A 6 1.88 -6.43 -3.87
N VAL A 7 1.20 -5.34 -4.21
CA VAL A 7 1.72 -4.35 -5.15
C VAL A 7 1.79 -3.03 -4.40
N TRP A 8 3.00 -2.54 -4.20
CA TRP A 8 3.23 -1.27 -3.51
C TRP A 8 3.66 -0.23 -4.53
N GLU A 9 2.82 0.77 -4.70
CA GLU A 9 3.03 1.83 -5.67
C GLU A 9 3.33 3.13 -4.94
N ILE A 10 4.41 3.80 -5.33
CA ILE A 10 4.81 5.09 -4.75
C ILE A 10 4.78 6.13 -5.85
N PHE A 11 3.97 7.18 -5.65
CA PHE A 11 3.84 8.27 -6.59
C PHE A 11 4.67 9.45 -6.10
N ASN A 12 5.85 9.63 -6.69
CA ASN A 12 6.74 10.75 -6.38
C ASN A 12 6.56 11.85 -7.42
N GLN A 13 6.27 13.07 -6.95
CA GLN A 13 6.31 14.25 -7.81
C GLN A 13 7.61 15.01 -7.55
N CYS A 14 8.54 14.91 -8.47
CA CYS A 14 9.63 15.84 -8.54
C CYS A 14 9.30 16.94 -9.56
N ALA A 15 9.90 18.12 -9.42
CA ALA A 15 9.47 19.37 -10.05
C ALA A 15 9.20 19.32 -11.57
N ASN A 16 9.71 18.34 -12.30
CA ASN A 16 9.46 18.17 -13.74
C ASN A 16 9.23 16.71 -14.15
N ASN A 17 9.25 15.77 -13.21
CA ASN A 17 9.07 14.35 -13.51
C ASN A 17 8.14 13.71 -12.51
N GLN A 18 7.14 13.02 -13.00
CA GLN A 18 6.37 12.08 -12.18
C GLN A 18 7.15 10.78 -12.16
N MET A 19 7.66 10.41 -11.00
CA MET A 19 8.27 9.08 -10.81
C MET A 19 7.27 8.18 -10.11
N TRP A 20 7.04 7.04 -10.71
CA TRP A 20 6.15 6.02 -10.18
C TRP A 20 6.97 4.74 -9.98
N ASP A 21 7.19 4.40 -8.72
CA ASP A 21 7.89 3.17 -8.36
C ASP A 21 6.87 2.09 -8.00
N VAL A 22 7.10 0.88 -8.49
CA VAL A 22 6.23 -0.26 -8.23
C VAL A 22 7.07 -1.40 -7.67
N PHE A 23 6.66 -1.93 -6.52
CA PHE A 23 7.30 -3.08 -5.88
C PHE A 23 6.28 -4.20 -5.73
N ILE A 24 6.60 -5.37 -6.25
CA ILE A 24 5.73 -6.55 -6.15
C ILE A 24 6.40 -7.54 -5.21
N ASP A 25 5.63 -8.03 -4.23
CA ASP A 25 6.13 -8.96 -3.22
C ASP A 25 5.03 -9.90 -2.77
N GLU A 26 5.40 -10.94 -2.04
CA GLU A 26 4.46 -11.84 -1.38
C GLU A 26 4.59 -11.67 0.12
N VAL A 27 3.44 -11.56 0.79
CA VAL A 27 3.38 -11.31 2.23
C VAL A 27 2.41 -12.30 2.86
N CYS A 28 2.81 -12.86 3.99
CA CYS A 28 1.95 -13.69 4.81
C CYS A 28 1.54 -12.90 6.05
N THR A 29 0.25 -12.61 6.19
CA THR A 29 -0.25 -11.84 7.33
C THR A 29 -1.70 -12.22 7.64
N GLU A 30 -2.09 -12.06 8.88
CA GLU A 30 -3.48 -12.24 9.31
C GLU A 30 -4.30 -10.97 9.10
N ASP A 31 -3.64 -9.81 9.15
CA ASP A 31 -4.30 -8.52 9.07
C ASP A 31 -3.51 -7.58 8.15
N PRO A 32 -3.93 -7.47 6.88
CA PRO A 32 -3.27 -6.56 5.93
C PRO A 32 -3.26 -5.11 6.39
N GLU A 33 -4.33 -4.64 7.01
CA GLU A 33 -4.39 -3.27 7.52
C GLU A 33 -3.33 -3.02 8.57
N GLN A 34 -3.18 -3.93 9.52
CA GLN A 34 -2.16 -3.82 10.56
C GLN A 34 -0.75 -3.88 9.95
N PHE A 35 -0.55 -4.72 8.96
CA PHE A 35 0.73 -4.80 8.24
C PHE A 35 1.10 -3.45 7.64
N VAL A 36 0.15 -2.79 6.98
CA VAL A 36 0.39 -1.47 6.38
C VAL A 36 0.65 -0.41 7.45
N LEU A 37 -0.13 -0.40 8.52
CA LEU A 37 0.05 0.55 9.62
C LEU A 37 1.40 0.39 10.30
N ASP A 38 1.84 -0.84 10.51
CA ASP A 38 3.15 -1.11 11.11
C ASP A 38 4.30 -0.65 10.20
N LYS A 39 4.14 -0.80 8.90
CA LYS A 39 5.15 -0.37 7.94
C LYS A 39 5.38 1.14 7.97
N PHE A 40 4.34 1.90 8.23
CA PHE A 40 4.38 3.37 8.25
C PHE A 40 4.32 3.94 9.66
N LYS A 41 4.59 3.14 10.65
CA LYS A 41 4.55 3.53 12.05
C LYS A 41 5.53 4.67 12.35
N GLY A 42 5.08 5.64 13.14
CA GLY A 42 5.90 6.80 13.54
C GLY A 42 5.93 7.95 12.56
N LYS A 43 5.16 7.86 11.47
CA LYS A 43 5.02 8.94 10.49
C LYS A 43 3.60 9.47 10.50
N GLU A 44 3.42 10.72 10.06
CA GLU A 44 2.08 11.22 9.78
C GLU A 44 1.54 10.45 8.58
N VAL A 45 0.55 9.60 8.83
CA VAL A 45 0.01 8.70 7.83
C VAL A 45 -1.49 8.87 7.75
N THR A 46 -2.00 9.10 6.54
CA THR A 46 -3.42 8.97 6.24
C THR A 46 -3.59 7.68 5.45
N CYS A 47 -4.47 6.81 5.91
CA CYS A 47 -4.71 5.53 5.28
C CYS A 47 -6.20 5.34 5.01
N GLU A 48 -6.57 5.12 3.77
CA GLU A 48 -7.93 4.77 3.37
C GLU A 48 -7.96 3.36 2.83
N LYS A 49 -8.87 2.55 3.35
CA LYS A 49 -9.06 1.17 2.92
C LYS A 49 -10.23 1.08 1.94
N SER A 50 -10.00 0.38 0.84
CA SER A 50 -11.05 0.06 -0.13
C SER A 50 -11.00 -1.43 -0.45
N VAL A 51 -12.15 -1.99 -0.80
CA VAL A 51 -12.25 -3.39 -1.22
C VAL A 51 -12.72 -3.41 -2.67
N LEU A 52 -11.94 -4.08 -3.53
CA LEU A 52 -12.29 -4.23 -4.93
C LEU A 52 -13.35 -5.34 -5.12
N PRO A 53 -14.06 -5.34 -6.26
CA PRO A 53 -15.09 -6.35 -6.54
C PRO A 53 -14.54 -7.79 -6.54
N ASP A 54 -13.27 -7.99 -6.80
CA ASP A 54 -12.63 -9.31 -6.78
C ASP A 54 -12.19 -9.76 -5.39
N GLY A 55 -12.42 -8.92 -4.36
CA GLY A 55 -12.01 -9.19 -3.00
C GLY A 55 -10.64 -8.66 -2.62
N SER A 56 -9.90 -8.07 -3.54
CA SER A 56 -8.61 -7.45 -3.24
C SER A 56 -8.77 -6.24 -2.33
N LEU A 57 -7.79 -6.03 -1.45
CA LEU A 57 -7.76 -4.88 -0.54
C LEU A 57 -6.82 -3.82 -1.09
N VAL A 58 -7.27 -2.59 -1.10
CA VAL A 58 -6.46 -1.44 -1.53
C VAL A 58 -6.36 -0.46 -0.37
N PHE A 59 -5.14 -0.07 -0.05
CA PHE A 59 -4.85 0.94 0.96
C PHE A 59 -4.23 2.14 0.27
N ASP A 60 -4.93 3.25 0.28
CA ASP A 60 -4.39 4.52 -0.21
C ASP A 60 -3.76 5.24 0.97
N ILE A 61 -2.46 5.49 0.88
CA ILE A 61 -1.65 6.00 1.97
C ILE A 61 -1.01 7.32 1.54
N VAL A 62 -1.09 8.31 2.40
CA VAL A 62 -0.41 9.58 2.20
C VAL A 62 0.54 9.81 3.38
N THR A 63 1.83 9.89 3.09
CA THR A 63 2.86 10.15 4.07
C THR A 63 3.66 11.37 3.65
N SER A 64 3.69 12.42 4.50
CA SER A 64 4.51 13.63 4.24
C SER A 64 4.34 14.18 2.82
N GLY A 65 3.11 14.17 2.29
CA GLY A 65 2.81 14.64 0.94
C GLY A 65 3.10 13.65 -0.18
N ILE A 66 3.57 12.47 0.13
CA ILE A 66 3.82 11.41 -0.86
C ILE A 66 2.62 10.46 -0.87
N ARG A 67 2.03 10.27 -2.05
CA ARG A 67 0.93 9.33 -2.23
C ARG A 67 1.48 7.95 -2.51
N GLN A 68 0.92 6.96 -1.82
CA GLN A 68 1.29 5.56 -1.98
C GLN A 68 0.03 4.71 -2.02
N ARG A 69 0.10 3.61 -2.75
CA ARG A 69 -0.99 2.63 -2.80
C ARG A 69 -0.43 1.25 -2.52
N TYR A 70 -1.07 0.54 -1.63
CA TYR A 70 -0.73 -0.83 -1.31
C TYR A 70 -1.92 -1.72 -1.64
N THR A 71 -1.74 -2.66 -2.56
CA THR A 71 -2.80 -3.58 -2.98
C THR A 71 -2.47 -4.98 -2.49
N PHE A 72 -3.43 -5.63 -1.84
CA PHE A 72 -3.29 -7.00 -1.37
C PHE A 72 -4.26 -7.89 -2.12
N THR A 73 -3.74 -8.88 -2.82
CA THR A 73 -4.54 -9.90 -3.51
C THR A 73 -4.25 -11.24 -2.87
N GLU A 74 -5.29 -11.90 -2.35
CA GLU A 74 -5.13 -13.23 -1.74
C GLU A 74 -4.74 -14.26 -2.78
N ILE A 75 -3.73 -15.02 -2.45
CA ILE A 75 -3.24 -16.10 -3.32
C ILE A 75 -3.99 -17.40 -3.06
#